data_90a377bbec54c117a0ce5c7790c4bb2a
#
_entry.id   90a377bbec54c117a0ce5c7790c4bb2a
#
_cell.length_a   1.000
_cell.length_b   1.000
_cell.length_c   1.000
_cell.angle_alpha   90.00
_cell.angle_beta   90.00
_cell.angle_gamma   90.00
#
_symmetry.space_group_name_H-M   'P 1'
#
loop_
_entity.id
_entity.type
_entity.pdbx_description
1 polymer ?
#
loop_
_entity_poly.entity_id
_entity_poly.type
_entity_poly.pdbx_seq_one_letter_code
_entity_poly.pdbx_strand_id
1 'polypeptide(L)'
;SYTAYHLYENGIVTFCGYGGYGSFGNGVTRDSTQEIACVFHDESGTRLTGSNYPKIKQMETSNAHTGDHGAQSYYSQYMVDTNGFLYTMGYNGYGQLGNNTSSSNYYFKRIPKASFNGADIIYVHTSGYYYTSTYAIDSTGKLWGWGRNNYGQLGLGNTTDQTTPQEI
;
A
#
# COMPACT_ATOMS: atom_id res chain seq x y z
N SER A 1 -5.28 -13.10 -10.50
CA SER A 1 -3.95 -12.54 -10.18
C SER A 1 -2.88 -13.52 -10.63
N TYR A 2 -1.80 -13.02 -11.20
CA TYR A 2 -0.64 -13.84 -11.59
C TYR A 2 0.51 -13.73 -10.56
N THR A 3 0.28 -13.03 -9.46
CA THR A 3 1.22 -12.85 -8.36
C THR A 3 0.62 -13.40 -7.08
N ALA A 4 1.35 -14.24 -6.36
CA ALA A 4 1.00 -14.74 -5.05
C ALA A 4 1.85 -14.04 -3.98
N TYR A 5 1.25 -13.74 -2.85
CA TYR A 5 1.89 -13.21 -1.65
C TYR A 5 1.72 -14.21 -0.52
N HIS A 6 2.77 -14.42 0.24
CA HIS A 6 2.75 -15.27 1.42
C HIS A 6 3.16 -14.44 2.64
N LEU A 7 2.27 -14.32 3.60
CA LEU A 7 2.55 -13.73 4.91
C LEU A 7 2.80 -14.87 5.90
N TYR A 8 4.02 -14.95 6.41
CA TYR A 8 4.43 -15.95 7.39
C TYR A 8 4.10 -15.50 8.82
N GLU A 9 3.96 -16.44 9.74
CA GLU A 9 3.68 -16.18 11.17
C GLU A 9 4.73 -15.28 11.83
N ASN A 10 5.97 -15.31 11.35
CA ASN A 10 7.04 -14.43 11.82
C ASN A 10 6.97 -13.00 11.25
N GLY A 11 5.95 -12.70 10.43
CA GLY A 11 5.73 -11.39 9.82
C GLY A 11 6.53 -11.13 8.54
N ILE A 12 7.29 -12.11 8.04
CA ILE A 12 7.97 -11.99 6.75
C ILE A 12 6.93 -12.10 5.63
N VAL A 13 7.05 -11.28 4.60
CA VAL A 13 6.26 -11.36 3.37
C VAL A 13 7.16 -11.71 2.21
N THR A 14 6.76 -12.74 1.49
CA THR A 14 7.36 -13.12 0.21
C THR A 14 6.31 -13.08 -0.90
N PHE A 15 6.78 -13.15 -2.11
CA PHE A 15 5.92 -13.22 -3.30
C PHE A 15 6.61 -14.03 -4.40
N CYS A 16 5.79 -14.55 -5.33
CA CYS A 16 6.22 -15.21 -6.55
C CYS A 16 5.19 -15.01 -7.66
N GLY A 17 5.57 -15.34 -8.89
CA GLY A 17 4.72 -15.24 -10.07
C GLY A 17 5.09 -14.06 -10.97
N TYR A 18 4.10 -13.31 -11.45
CA TYR A 18 4.31 -12.19 -12.37
C TYR A 18 4.86 -10.97 -11.64
N GLY A 19 6.03 -10.50 -12.07
CA GLY A 19 6.74 -9.36 -11.49
C GLY A 19 6.59 -8.04 -12.26
N GLY A 20 5.77 -8.03 -13.32
CA GLY A 20 5.54 -6.83 -14.13
C GLY A 20 5.06 -5.65 -13.28
N TYR A 21 5.46 -4.45 -13.67
CA TYR A 21 5.11 -3.19 -12.99
C TYR A 21 5.50 -3.13 -11.50
N GLY A 22 6.54 -3.89 -11.10
CA GLY A 22 7.05 -3.84 -9.73
C GLY A 22 6.15 -4.52 -8.70
N SER A 23 5.26 -5.44 -9.12
CA SER A 23 4.32 -6.15 -8.24
C SER A 23 4.95 -6.81 -7.03
N PHE A 24 6.25 -7.01 -7.05
CA PHE A 24 7.00 -7.63 -5.97
C PHE A 24 7.44 -6.67 -4.86
N GLY A 25 7.28 -5.36 -5.04
CA GLY A 25 7.68 -4.40 -4.02
C GLY A 25 9.19 -4.40 -3.72
N ASN A 26 10.01 -4.85 -4.67
CA ASN A 26 11.47 -4.90 -4.55
C ASN A 26 12.21 -4.06 -5.60
N GLY A 27 11.47 -3.24 -6.37
CA GLY A 27 12.01 -2.42 -7.45
C GLY A 27 12.35 -3.20 -8.73
N VAL A 28 12.04 -4.50 -8.78
CA VAL A 28 12.31 -5.36 -9.95
C VAL A 28 11.00 -5.68 -10.67
N THR A 29 11.03 -5.68 -12.01
CA THR A 29 9.85 -5.86 -12.88
C THR A 29 9.90 -7.17 -13.67
N ARG A 30 10.56 -8.20 -13.17
CA ARG A 30 10.65 -9.52 -13.81
C ARG A 30 9.89 -10.58 -13.02
N ASP A 31 9.39 -11.59 -13.72
CA ASP A 31 8.73 -12.73 -13.12
C ASP A 31 9.69 -13.57 -12.25
N SER A 32 9.14 -14.24 -11.24
CA SER A 32 9.88 -15.19 -10.43
C SER A 32 9.05 -16.44 -10.15
N THR A 33 9.66 -17.60 -10.35
CA THR A 33 9.12 -18.90 -9.96
C THR A 33 9.51 -19.28 -8.53
N GLN A 34 10.38 -18.49 -7.90
CA GLN A 34 10.82 -18.67 -6.52
C GLN A 34 10.26 -17.55 -5.65
N GLU A 35 10.06 -17.84 -4.37
CA GLU A 35 9.70 -16.83 -3.40
C GLU A 35 10.83 -15.81 -3.20
N ILE A 36 10.47 -14.53 -3.24
CA ILE A 36 11.38 -13.41 -3.03
C ILE A 36 10.81 -12.56 -1.90
N ALA A 37 11.63 -12.18 -0.93
CA ALA A 37 11.22 -11.29 0.15
C ALA A 37 10.91 -9.87 -0.35
N CYS A 38 9.87 -9.26 0.19
CA CYS A 38 9.56 -7.85 -0.04
C CYS A 38 10.68 -6.94 0.46
N VAL A 39 10.82 -5.78 -0.18
CA VAL A 39 11.78 -4.74 0.23
C VAL A 39 11.01 -3.56 0.79
N PHE A 40 11.39 -3.14 1.98
CA PHE A 40 10.80 -2.02 2.69
C PHE A 40 11.78 -0.88 2.88
N HIS A 41 11.26 0.33 2.80
CA HIS A 41 11.99 1.56 3.05
C HIS A 41 11.26 2.40 4.10
N ASP A 42 12.01 3.15 4.88
CA ASP A 42 11.42 4.16 5.76
C ASP A 42 10.92 5.39 4.95
N GLU A 43 10.38 6.38 5.64
CA GLU A 43 9.87 7.61 5.03
C GLU A 43 10.95 8.45 4.34
N SER A 44 12.23 8.31 4.73
CA SER A 44 13.37 8.96 4.07
C SER A 44 13.80 8.24 2.78
N GLY A 45 13.36 6.99 2.59
CA GLY A 45 13.76 6.10 1.50
C GLY A 45 14.95 5.20 1.85
N THR A 46 15.34 5.13 3.13
CA THR A 46 16.38 4.20 3.59
C THR A 46 15.82 2.78 3.68
N ARG A 47 16.50 1.81 3.08
CA ARG A 47 16.09 0.40 3.11
C ARG A 47 16.15 -0.16 4.54
N LEU A 48 15.06 -0.82 4.93
CA LEU A 48 14.94 -1.48 6.23
C LEU A 48 15.47 -2.91 6.14
N THR A 49 16.37 -3.29 7.04
CA THR A 49 17.02 -4.61 7.07
C THR A 49 17.30 -5.04 8.51
N GLY A 50 17.60 -6.32 8.71
CA GLY A 50 17.97 -6.87 10.02
C GLY A 50 16.86 -6.65 11.05
N SER A 51 17.20 -6.09 12.21
CA SER A 51 16.23 -5.80 13.30
C SER A 51 15.19 -4.74 12.93
N ASN A 52 15.46 -3.93 11.90
CA ASN A 52 14.54 -2.88 11.42
C ASN A 52 13.61 -3.38 10.32
N TYR A 53 13.75 -4.63 9.84
CA TYR A 53 12.81 -5.21 8.88
C TYR A 53 11.43 -5.34 9.53
N PRO A 54 10.34 -4.82 8.88
CA PRO A 54 9.03 -4.82 9.50
C PRO A 54 8.46 -6.23 9.67
N LYS A 55 7.81 -6.47 10.80
CA LYS A 55 6.99 -7.68 11.03
C LYS A 55 5.57 -7.36 10.60
N ILE A 56 5.19 -7.80 9.41
CA ILE A 56 3.87 -7.52 8.84
C ILE A 56 2.80 -8.35 9.54
N LYS A 57 1.68 -7.70 9.90
CA LYS A 57 0.49 -8.33 10.49
C LYS A 57 -0.73 -8.29 9.58
N GLN A 58 -0.76 -7.39 8.59
CA GLN A 58 -1.86 -7.26 7.64
C GLN A 58 -1.33 -6.88 6.26
N MET A 59 -1.94 -7.46 5.23
CA MET A 59 -1.74 -7.13 3.83
C MET A 59 -3.08 -6.81 3.18
N GLU A 60 -3.08 -5.82 2.30
CA GLU A 60 -4.22 -5.45 1.47
C GLU A 60 -3.75 -5.11 0.07
N THR A 61 -4.51 -5.49 -0.93
CA THR A 61 -4.23 -5.14 -2.34
C THR A 61 -5.49 -4.61 -3.00
N SER A 62 -5.38 -3.52 -3.75
CA SER A 62 -6.47 -3.11 -4.63
C SER A 62 -6.64 -4.18 -5.72
N ASN A 63 -7.87 -4.68 -5.87
CA ASN A 63 -8.18 -5.76 -6.82
C ASN A 63 -8.13 -5.25 -8.27
N ALA A 64 -7.01 -5.43 -8.95
CA ALA A 64 -6.98 -5.33 -10.40
C ALA A 64 -7.38 -6.70 -11.00
N HIS A 65 -8.70 -6.98 -11.09
CA HIS A 65 -9.18 -8.11 -11.90
C HIS A 65 -9.26 -7.67 -13.35
N THR A 66 -8.49 -8.26 -14.25
CA THR A 66 -8.60 -7.95 -15.65
C THR A 66 -8.41 -9.17 -16.52
N GLY A 67 -9.34 -9.35 -17.43
CA GLY A 67 -9.14 -10.15 -18.61
C GLY A 67 -8.27 -9.46 -19.67
N ASP A 68 -7.78 -8.24 -19.41
CA ASP A 68 -6.92 -7.48 -20.32
C ASP A 68 -5.51 -7.32 -19.75
N HIS A 69 -4.51 -7.72 -20.50
CA HIS A 69 -3.08 -7.63 -20.16
C HIS A 69 -2.58 -6.20 -19.90
N GLY A 70 -3.38 -5.17 -20.22
CA GLY A 70 -3.02 -3.76 -20.03
C GLY A 70 -3.33 -3.20 -18.64
N ALA A 71 -4.12 -3.87 -17.81
CA ALA A 71 -4.65 -3.31 -16.58
C ALA A 71 -3.86 -3.66 -15.31
N GLN A 72 -2.84 -4.48 -15.42
CA GLN A 72 -1.99 -4.87 -14.28
C GLN A 72 -1.09 -3.74 -13.74
N SER A 73 -1.06 -2.61 -14.45
CA SER A 73 -0.26 -1.42 -14.09
C SER A 73 -0.84 -0.57 -12.95
N TYR A 74 -2.07 -0.85 -12.50
CA TYR A 74 -2.85 0.09 -11.67
C TYR A 74 -3.15 -0.40 -10.26
N TYR A 75 -2.55 -1.51 -9.82
CA TYR A 75 -2.77 -1.98 -8.47
C TYR A 75 -1.88 -1.23 -7.47
N SER A 76 -2.40 -1.08 -6.26
CA SER A 76 -1.70 -0.53 -5.11
C SER A 76 -1.74 -1.56 -3.98
N GLN A 77 -0.70 -1.59 -3.18
CA GLN A 77 -0.55 -2.56 -2.09
C GLN A 77 -0.22 -1.85 -0.80
N TYR A 78 -0.72 -2.41 0.29
CA TYR A 78 -0.66 -1.83 1.61
C TYR A 78 -0.29 -2.92 2.62
N MET A 79 0.60 -2.62 3.53
CA MET A 79 0.99 -3.52 4.61
C MET A 79 1.07 -2.76 5.92
N VAL A 80 0.54 -3.35 6.98
CA VAL A 80 0.64 -2.83 8.34
C VAL A 80 1.52 -3.76 9.14
N ASP A 81 2.52 -3.20 9.82
CA ASP A 81 3.40 -3.97 10.70
C ASP A 81 2.90 -4.01 12.15
N THR A 82 3.55 -4.82 12.98
CA THR A 82 3.22 -4.97 14.40
C THR A 82 3.46 -3.71 15.24
N ASN A 83 4.24 -2.75 14.72
CA ASN A 83 4.52 -1.46 15.34
C ASN A 83 3.56 -0.36 14.87
N GLY A 84 2.53 -0.71 14.08
CA GLY A 84 1.52 0.22 13.59
C GLY A 84 1.98 1.13 12.45
N PHE A 85 3.10 0.83 11.79
CA PHE A 85 3.47 1.53 10.58
C PHE A 85 2.73 1.00 9.36
N LEU A 86 2.28 1.92 8.50
CA LEU A 86 1.72 1.61 7.20
C LEU A 86 2.79 1.75 6.11
N TYR A 87 2.88 0.75 5.25
CA TYR A 87 3.74 0.74 4.07
C TYR A 87 2.87 0.62 2.83
N THR A 88 3.18 1.42 1.80
CA THR A 88 2.41 1.45 0.55
C THR A 88 3.32 1.36 -0.67
N MET A 89 2.83 0.74 -1.73
CA MET A 89 3.48 0.70 -3.03
C MET A 89 2.48 0.52 -4.17
N GLY A 90 2.93 0.75 -5.40
CA GLY A 90 2.17 0.52 -6.63
C GLY A 90 1.74 1.80 -7.31
N TYR A 91 0.61 1.74 -8.02
CA TYR A 91 0.05 2.87 -8.75
C TYR A 91 -0.47 3.95 -7.81
N ASN A 92 -0.25 5.23 -8.19
CA ASN A 92 -0.56 6.38 -7.34
C ASN A 92 -1.21 7.56 -8.08
N GLY A 93 -1.74 7.34 -9.26
CA GLY A 93 -2.28 8.43 -10.10
C GLY A 93 -3.39 9.27 -9.44
N TYR A 94 -4.01 8.77 -8.37
CA TYR A 94 -5.06 9.44 -7.59
C TYR A 94 -4.65 9.72 -6.14
N GLY A 95 -3.35 9.59 -5.82
CA GLY A 95 -2.86 9.76 -4.44
C GLY A 95 -3.16 8.59 -3.51
N GLN A 96 -3.58 7.42 -4.03
CA GLN A 96 -4.00 6.27 -3.23
C GLN A 96 -2.91 5.66 -2.34
N LEU A 97 -1.64 5.99 -2.57
CA LEU A 97 -0.56 5.58 -1.66
C LEU A 97 -0.47 6.44 -0.39
N GLY A 98 -1.11 7.62 -0.34
CA GLY A 98 -1.14 8.48 0.84
C GLY A 98 0.19 9.14 1.19
N ASN A 99 1.12 9.22 0.24
CA ASN A 99 2.51 9.65 0.44
C ASN A 99 2.80 11.10 0.01
N ASN A 100 1.75 11.93 -0.07
CA ASN A 100 1.79 13.32 -0.51
C ASN A 100 2.28 13.53 -1.95
N THR A 101 2.10 12.53 -2.80
CA THR A 101 2.41 12.61 -4.24
C THR A 101 1.36 11.87 -5.06
N SER A 102 1.39 12.03 -6.38
CA SER A 102 0.66 11.19 -7.34
C SER A 102 1.61 10.30 -8.17
N SER A 103 2.87 10.17 -7.75
CA SER A 103 3.85 9.32 -8.44
C SER A 103 3.80 7.89 -7.91
N SER A 104 3.73 6.93 -8.83
CA SER A 104 3.79 5.50 -8.50
C SER A 104 5.13 5.11 -7.88
N ASN A 105 5.12 4.09 -7.03
CA ASN A 105 6.29 3.58 -6.35
C ASN A 105 6.32 2.05 -6.40
N TYR A 106 7.46 1.46 -6.71
CA TYR A 106 7.61 0.02 -6.95
C TYR A 106 8.33 -0.74 -5.82
N TYR A 107 8.43 -0.13 -4.65
CA TYR A 107 8.86 -0.76 -3.39
C TYR A 107 8.02 -0.26 -2.23
N PHE A 108 7.91 -1.04 -1.16
CA PHE A 108 7.14 -0.62 0.01
C PHE A 108 7.85 0.53 0.71
N LYS A 109 7.17 1.66 0.80
CA LYS A 109 7.63 2.85 1.52
C LYS A 109 6.71 3.16 2.67
N ARG A 110 7.29 3.42 3.84
CA ARG A 110 6.57 3.77 5.06
C ARG A 110 5.92 5.14 4.94
N ILE A 111 4.65 5.21 5.36
CA ILE A 111 3.94 6.48 5.54
C ILE A 111 4.27 6.99 6.94
N PRO A 112 4.68 8.27 7.09
CA PRO A 112 4.99 8.84 8.40
C PRO A 112 3.80 8.75 9.35
N LYS A 113 4.00 8.36 10.60
CA LYS A 113 2.94 8.40 11.63
C LYS A 113 2.37 9.80 11.83
N ALA A 114 3.15 10.85 11.55
CA ALA A 114 2.66 12.23 11.55
C ALA A 114 1.46 12.45 10.62
N SER A 115 1.33 11.68 9.54
CA SER A 115 0.16 11.69 8.65
C SER A 115 -1.11 11.18 9.32
N PHE A 116 -1.00 10.54 10.47
CA PHE A 116 -2.08 9.99 11.30
C PHE A 116 -2.06 10.59 12.72
N ASN A 117 -1.61 11.84 12.86
CA ASN A 117 -1.46 12.53 14.13
C ASN A 117 -0.61 11.75 15.16
N GLY A 118 0.34 10.94 14.70
CA GLY A 118 1.24 10.13 15.51
C GLY A 118 0.68 8.76 15.92
N ALA A 119 -0.56 8.43 15.54
CA ALA A 119 -1.21 7.18 15.92
C ALA A 119 -0.66 5.97 15.12
N ASP A 120 -0.81 4.79 15.70
CA ASP A 120 -0.53 3.51 15.07
C ASP A 120 -1.69 3.10 14.17
N ILE A 121 -1.40 2.60 12.98
CA ILE A 121 -2.43 2.00 12.14
C ILE A 121 -2.66 0.55 12.60
N ILE A 122 -3.94 0.22 12.80
CA ILE A 122 -4.35 -1.13 13.19
C ILE A 122 -5.03 -1.89 12.07
N TYR A 123 -5.62 -1.17 11.09
CA TYR A 123 -6.31 -1.77 9.96
C TYR A 123 -6.21 -0.87 8.73
N VAL A 124 -6.05 -1.46 7.54
CA VAL A 124 -6.13 -0.77 6.24
C VAL A 124 -7.02 -1.56 5.30
N HIS A 125 -7.81 -0.85 4.50
CA HIS A 125 -8.67 -1.44 3.47
C HIS A 125 -8.70 -0.54 2.24
N THR A 126 -8.84 -1.14 1.06
CA THR A 126 -8.99 -0.41 -0.19
C THR A 126 -10.31 -0.75 -0.85
N SER A 127 -10.98 0.25 -1.40
CA SER A 127 -12.16 0.07 -2.23
C SER A 127 -11.84 0.44 -3.67
N GLY A 128 -12.34 -0.38 -4.59
CA GLY A 128 -12.28 -0.06 -6.02
C GLY A 128 -11.18 -0.81 -6.79
N TYR A 129 -11.23 -0.61 -8.07
CA TYR A 129 -10.51 -1.35 -9.10
C TYR A 129 -9.27 -0.58 -9.57
N TYR A 130 -9.43 0.39 -10.46
CA TYR A 130 -8.41 1.36 -10.90
C TYR A 130 -8.41 2.61 -10.06
N TYR A 131 -9.54 2.90 -9.49
CA TYR A 131 -9.91 4.17 -8.89
C TYR A 131 -10.02 3.98 -7.38
N THR A 132 -8.89 3.65 -6.79
CA THR A 132 -8.83 3.20 -5.40
C THR A 132 -8.95 4.37 -4.44
N SER A 133 -9.94 4.29 -3.56
CA SER A 133 -9.96 5.00 -2.29
C SER A 133 -9.42 4.07 -1.22
N THR A 134 -8.59 4.58 -0.35
CA THR A 134 -7.97 3.82 0.74
C THR A 134 -8.47 4.35 2.07
N TYR A 135 -8.74 3.44 2.99
CA TYR A 135 -9.20 3.73 4.35
C TYR A 135 -8.31 3.05 5.37
N ALA A 136 -8.13 3.67 6.51
CA ALA A 136 -7.44 3.06 7.63
C ALA A 136 -8.12 3.38 8.95
N ILE A 137 -7.96 2.48 9.93
CA ILE A 137 -8.36 2.71 11.31
C ILE A 137 -7.09 2.77 12.14
N ASP A 138 -6.97 3.78 12.98
CA ASP A 138 -5.85 3.92 13.90
C ASP A 138 -6.15 3.33 15.28
N SER A 139 -5.12 3.26 16.13
CA SER A 139 -5.20 2.71 17.49
C SER A 139 -6.10 3.49 18.45
N THR A 140 -6.53 4.70 18.06
CA THR A 140 -7.49 5.51 18.82
C THR A 140 -8.93 5.32 18.35
N GLY A 141 -9.13 4.52 17.29
CA GLY A 141 -10.43 4.24 16.67
C GLY A 141 -10.87 5.25 15.61
N LYS A 142 -10.00 6.18 15.21
CA LYS A 142 -10.30 7.14 14.15
C LYS A 142 -10.21 6.50 12.78
N LEU A 143 -11.11 6.94 11.88
CA LEU A 143 -11.13 6.56 10.48
C LEU A 143 -10.37 7.61 9.65
N TRP A 144 -9.51 7.13 8.78
CA TRP A 144 -8.74 7.91 7.82
C TRP A 144 -9.08 7.49 6.42
N GLY A 145 -9.09 8.47 5.46
CA GLY A 145 -9.34 8.18 4.05
C GLY A 145 -8.46 9.02 3.14
N TRP A 146 -8.05 8.43 2.00
CA TRP A 146 -7.28 9.11 0.97
C TRP A 146 -7.41 8.39 -0.38
N GLY A 147 -6.78 8.94 -1.43
CA GLY A 147 -6.89 8.45 -2.79
C GLY A 147 -8.04 9.12 -3.55
N ARG A 148 -8.67 8.38 -4.42
CA ARG A 148 -9.72 8.91 -5.30
C ARG A 148 -10.96 9.35 -4.52
N ASN A 149 -11.47 10.54 -4.91
CA ASN A 149 -12.63 11.15 -4.26
C ASN A 149 -13.60 11.86 -5.21
N ASN A 150 -13.52 11.62 -6.51
CA ASN A 150 -14.29 12.35 -7.53
C ASN A 150 -15.82 12.21 -7.42
N TYR A 151 -16.33 11.30 -6.59
CA TYR A 151 -17.75 11.13 -6.23
C TYR A 151 -18.04 11.43 -4.75
N GLY A 152 -17.08 11.99 -4.02
CA GLY A 152 -17.22 12.26 -2.59
C GLY A 152 -17.16 11.00 -1.71
N GLN A 153 -16.57 9.90 -2.23
CA GLN A 153 -16.53 8.60 -1.53
C GLN A 153 -15.72 8.63 -0.24
N LEU A 154 -14.84 9.60 -0.05
CA LEU A 154 -14.12 9.79 1.21
C LEU A 154 -14.95 10.46 2.32
N GLY A 155 -16.14 10.99 2.00
CA GLY A 155 -17.01 11.61 3.00
C GLY A 155 -16.53 12.97 3.52
N LEU A 156 -15.58 13.62 2.85
CA LEU A 156 -14.93 14.87 3.30
C LEU A 156 -15.70 16.15 2.94
N GLY A 157 -16.93 16.05 2.43
CA GLY A 157 -17.74 17.19 1.99
C GLY A 157 -17.26 17.84 0.68
N ASN A 158 -16.34 17.20 -0.05
CA ASN A 158 -15.84 17.64 -1.35
C ASN A 158 -15.59 16.45 -2.27
N THR A 159 -15.17 16.72 -3.52
CA THR A 159 -14.88 15.69 -4.54
C THR A 159 -13.42 15.71 -5.00
N THR A 160 -12.52 16.29 -4.21
CA THR A 160 -11.09 16.38 -4.52
C THR A 160 -10.37 15.12 -4.06
N ASP A 161 -9.56 14.52 -4.95
CA ASP A 161 -8.68 13.41 -4.61
C ASP A 161 -7.67 13.82 -3.53
N GLN A 162 -7.37 12.93 -2.60
CA GLN A 162 -6.49 13.21 -1.47
C GLN A 162 -5.18 12.42 -1.60
N THR A 163 -4.06 13.12 -1.64
CA THR A 163 -2.73 12.49 -1.70
C THR A 163 -2.15 12.16 -0.33
N THR A 164 -2.82 12.60 0.74
CA THR A 164 -2.46 12.34 2.15
C THR A 164 -3.67 11.85 2.92
N PRO A 165 -3.48 11.04 3.97
CA PRO A 165 -4.57 10.63 4.85
C PRO A 165 -5.31 11.83 5.44
N GLN A 166 -6.64 11.77 5.40
CA GLN A 166 -7.55 12.76 5.99
C GLN A 166 -8.42 12.06 7.04
N GLU A 167 -8.58 12.65 8.21
CA GLU A 167 -9.50 12.16 9.24
C GLU A 167 -10.95 12.38 8.77
N ILE A 168 -11.79 11.31 8.85
CA ILE A 168 -13.20 11.29 8.41
C ILE A 168 -14.11 11.39 9.62
#